data_ac74578cb900eabe99e5d668cac47a4a
#
_entry.id   ac74578cb900eabe99e5d668cac47a4a
#
_cell.length_a   1.000
_cell.length_b   1.000
_cell.length_c   1.000
_cell.angle_alpha   90.00
_cell.angle_beta   90.00
_cell.angle_gamma   90.00
#
_symmetry.space_group_name_H-M   'P 1'
#
loop_
_entity.id
_entity.type
_entity.pdbx_description
1 polymer ?
#
loop_
_entity_poly.entity_id
_entity_poly.type
_entity_poly.pdbx_seq_one_letter_code
_entity_poly.pdbx_strand_id
1 'polypeptide(L)'
;FPLEVIIRNMTAGSFCKRLGFPEGVVLDEPIFELCYKNDDYGDPLINSDHAIALKLATREELAYIRDTTLKINELLKEFFLKLEILCGLRLYIQKG
;
A
#
# COMPACT_ATOMS: atom_id res chain seq x y z
N PHE A 1 10.39 -12.94 -0.25
CA PHE A 1 10.67 -11.62 0.32
C PHE A 1 9.64 -11.32 1.41
N PRO A 2 10.07 -11.07 2.63
CA PRO A 2 9.14 -11.02 3.75
C PRO A 2 8.43 -9.69 3.95
N LEU A 3 8.45 -8.81 2.97
CA LEU A 3 7.73 -7.53 3.00
C LEU A 3 6.61 -7.53 1.98
N GLU A 4 5.44 -7.08 2.40
CA GLU A 4 4.35 -6.72 1.50
C GLU A 4 4.23 -5.22 1.43
N VAL A 5 4.15 -4.69 0.21
CA VAL A 5 4.00 -3.26 -0.05
C VAL A 5 2.57 -2.99 -0.46
N ILE A 6 1.93 -2.06 0.25
CA ILE A 6 0.53 -1.72 0.02
C ILE A 6 0.42 -0.24 -0.30
N ILE A 7 -0.30 0.09 -1.37
CA ILE A 7 -0.68 1.46 -1.69
C ILE A 7 -2.20 1.57 -1.58
N ARG A 8 -2.67 2.54 -0.80
CA ARG A 8 -4.10 2.82 -0.67
C ARG A 8 -4.42 4.15 -1.33
N ASN A 9 -5.32 4.11 -2.29
CA ASN A 9 -5.87 5.31 -2.93
C ASN A 9 -7.26 5.63 -2.41
N MET A 10 -7.88 4.66 -1.75
CA MET A 10 -9.22 4.77 -1.20
C MET A 10 -9.28 4.00 0.11
N THR A 11 -10.08 4.47 1.05
CA THR A 11 -10.20 3.85 2.37
C THR A 11 -11.04 2.57 2.29
N ALA A 12 -10.54 1.50 2.90
CA ALA A 12 -11.27 0.24 2.98
C ALA A 12 -10.60 -0.72 3.96
N GLY A 13 -11.35 -1.76 4.35
CA GLY A 13 -10.86 -2.90 5.10
C GLY A 13 -10.25 -2.54 6.45
N SER A 14 -9.08 -3.09 6.73
CA SER A 14 -8.42 -2.92 8.03
C SER A 14 -8.05 -1.48 8.36
N PHE A 15 -7.78 -0.66 7.35
CA PHE A 15 -7.52 0.76 7.53
C PHE A 15 -8.70 1.44 8.24
N CYS A 16 -9.90 1.19 7.74
CA CYS A 16 -11.12 1.80 8.29
C CYS A 16 -11.39 1.31 9.71
N LYS A 17 -11.17 0.03 9.96
CA LYS A 17 -11.36 -0.56 11.29
C LYS A 17 -10.35 -0.02 12.30
N ARG A 18 -9.07 0.08 11.90
CA ARG A 18 -8.00 0.56 12.78
C ARG A 18 -8.16 2.02 13.17
N LEU A 19 -8.56 2.85 12.22
CA LEU A 19 -8.54 4.30 12.38
C LEU A 19 -9.93 4.92 12.54
N GLY A 20 -10.98 4.09 12.56
CA GLY A 20 -12.34 4.60 12.70
C GLY A 20 -12.77 5.46 11.52
N PHE A 21 -12.31 5.14 10.31
CA PHE A 21 -12.54 5.94 9.12
C PHE A 21 -13.62 5.31 8.25
N PRO A 22 -14.51 6.07 7.61
CA PRO A 22 -15.53 5.51 6.73
C PRO A 22 -14.91 4.86 5.48
N GLU A 23 -15.53 3.82 4.98
CA GLU A 23 -15.10 3.14 3.76
C GLU A 23 -15.46 3.94 2.52
N GLY A 24 -14.66 3.77 1.46
CA GLY A 24 -14.96 4.31 0.15
C GLY A 24 -14.57 5.76 -0.03
N VAL A 25 -13.79 6.35 0.86
CA VAL A 25 -13.32 7.72 0.72
C VAL A 25 -12.06 7.74 -0.14
N VAL A 26 -12.08 8.52 -1.23
CA VAL A 26 -10.90 8.72 -2.07
C VAL A 26 -9.92 9.62 -1.35
N LEU A 27 -8.67 9.16 -1.23
CA LEU A 27 -7.62 9.92 -0.54
C LEU A 27 -7.00 10.96 -1.46
N ASP A 28 -6.71 12.14 -0.92
CA ASP A 28 -6.03 13.20 -1.66
C ASP A 28 -4.60 12.78 -2.04
N GLU A 29 -3.96 12.08 -1.13
CA GLU A 29 -2.62 11.52 -1.35
C GLU A 29 -2.65 10.03 -1.05
N PRO A 30 -1.96 9.20 -1.85
CA PRO A 30 -1.91 7.78 -1.58
C PRO A 30 -1.17 7.48 -0.28
N ILE A 31 -1.60 6.43 0.40
CA ILE A 31 -0.94 5.95 1.61
C ILE A 31 -0.07 4.75 1.25
N PHE A 32 1.20 4.83 1.62
CA PHE A 32 2.17 3.74 1.45
C PHE A 32 2.32 3.01 2.77
N GLU A 33 2.12 1.68 2.74
CA GLU A 33 2.22 0.85 3.92
C GLU A 33 3.12 -0.35 3.67
N LEU A 34 3.73 -0.84 4.75
CA LEU A 34 4.54 -2.07 4.75
C LEU A 34 3.95 -3.05 5.76
N CYS A 35 3.91 -4.32 5.37
CA CYS A 35 3.57 -5.42 6.28
C CYS A 35 4.72 -6.41 6.32
N TYR A 36 5.03 -6.91 7.51
CA TYR A 36 5.98 -8.00 7.69
C TYR A 36 5.24 -9.31 7.45
N LYS A 37 5.62 -10.01 6.38
CA LYS A 37 5.00 -11.29 6.01
C LYS A 37 5.55 -12.40 6.89
N ASN A 38 4.91 -12.62 8.01
CA ASN A 38 5.28 -13.68 8.95
C ASN A 38 4.02 -14.16 9.68
N ASP A 39 3.58 -15.37 9.36
CA ASP A 39 2.35 -15.95 9.90
C ASP A 39 2.39 -16.09 11.43
N ASP A 40 3.57 -16.32 12.00
CA ASP A 40 3.74 -16.44 13.45
C ASP A 40 3.38 -15.17 14.19
N TYR A 41 3.48 -14.03 13.51
CA TYR A 41 3.20 -12.71 14.08
C TYR A 41 1.97 -12.04 13.47
N GLY A 42 1.21 -12.74 12.62
CA GLY A 42 -0.02 -12.23 12.04
C GLY A 42 0.20 -11.15 10.98
N ASP A 43 1.31 -11.20 10.26
CA ASP A 43 1.65 -10.25 9.20
C ASP A 43 1.48 -8.79 9.64
N PRO A 44 2.18 -8.33 10.69
CA PRO A 44 1.94 -7.02 11.27
C PRO A 44 2.32 -5.87 10.34
N LEU A 45 1.56 -4.79 10.46
CA LEU A 45 1.90 -3.53 9.82
C LEU A 45 3.16 -2.95 10.48
N ILE A 46 4.12 -2.54 9.67
CA ILE A 46 5.38 -1.97 10.15
C ILE A 46 5.71 -0.71 9.37
N ASN A 47 6.66 0.07 9.87
CA ASN A 47 7.19 1.21 9.14
C ASN A 47 8.61 0.94 8.64
N SER A 48 9.20 1.93 7.96
CA SER A 48 10.54 1.80 7.38
C SER A 48 11.61 1.53 8.46
N ASP A 49 11.49 2.15 9.62
CA ASP A 49 12.46 1.95 10.70
C ASP A 49 12.43 0.52 11.23
N HIS A 50 11.24 -0.05 11.36
CA HIS A 50 11.09 -1.47 11.72
C HIS A 50 11.77 -2.38 10.69
N ALA A 51 11.53 -2.11 9.40
CA ALA A 51 12.11 -2.92 8.34
C ALA A 51 13.65 -2.89 8.35
N ILE A 52 14.21 -1.73 8.65
CA ILE A 52 15.65 -1.57 8.77
C ILE A 52 16.19 -2.31 10.00
N ALA A 53 15.53 -2.14 11.15
CA ALA A 53 15.92 -2.79 12.38
C ALA A 53 15.89 -4.32 12.27
N LEU A 54 14.91 -4.86 11.55
CA LEU A 54 14.77 -6.29 11.31
C LEU A 54 15.67 -6.79 10.16
N LYS A 55 16.42 -5.89 9.54
CA LYS A 55 17.33 -6.19 8.42
C LYS A 55 16.60 -6.78 7.21
N LEU A 56 15.36 -6.39 7.01
CA LEU A 56 14.58 -6.82 5.85
C LEU A 56 14.96 -6.05 4.59
N ALA A 57 15.36 -4.79 4.75
CA ALA A 57 15.79 -3.95 3.66
C ALA A 57 16.66 -2.80 4.20
N THR A 58 17.46 -2.19 3.33
CA THR A 58 18.20 -0.98 3.66
C THR A 58 17.32 0.25 3.46
N ARG A 59 17.75 1.39 4.00
CA ARG A 59 17.02 2.65 3.83
C ARG A 59 16.94 3.05 2.35
N GLU A 60 18.01 2.82 1.60
CA GLU A 60 18.05 3.12 0.17
C GLU A 60 17.11 2.23 -0.62
N GLU A 61 17.07 0.95 -0.28
CA GLU A 61 16.14 0.01 -0.91
C GLU A 61 14.68 0.41 -0.64
N LEU A 62 14.38 0.81 0.59
CA LEU A 62 13.02 1.24 0.96
C LEU A 62 12.63 2.52 0.25
N ALA A 63 13.55 3.48 0.11
CA ALA A 63 13.29 4.70 -0.65
C ALA A 63 13.01 4.39 -2.11
N TYR A 64 13.79 3.49 -2.71
CA TYR A 64 13.58 3.07 -4.09
C TYR A 64 12.24 2.37 -4.26
N ILE A 65 11.89 1.47 -3.36
CA ILE A 65 10.61 0.75 -3.38
C ILE A 65 9.45 1.74 -3.28
N ARG A 66 9.56 2.69 -2.34
CA ARG A 66 8.51 3.70 -2.17
C ARG A 66 8.32 4.55 -3.43
N ASP A 67 9.41 5.11 -3.95
CA ASP A 67 9.35 5.99 -5.11
C ASP A 67 8.85 5.25 -6.34
N THR A 68 9.35 4.04 -6.57
CA THR A 68 8.95 3.22 -7.71
C THR A 68 7.49 2.81 -7.60
N THR A 69 7.07 2.39 -6.41
CA THR A 69 5.69 1.97 -6.18
C THR A 69 4.71 3.13 -6.38
N LEU A 70 5.07 4.33 -5.89
CA LEU A 70 4.22 5.50 -6.08
C LEU A 70 4.12 5.91 -7.55
N LYS A 71 5.20 5.79 -8.32
CA LYS A 71 5.17 6.06 -9.77
C LYS A 71 4.28 5.06 -10.50
N ILE A 72 4.42 3.78 -10.19
CA ILE A 72 3.57 2.74 -10.76
C ILE A 72 2.11 2.99 -10.40
N ASN A 73 1.86 3.38 -9.15
CA ASN A 73 0.53 3.71 -8.67
C ASN A 73 -0.14 4.82 -9.50
N GLU A 74 0.60 5.90 -9.78
CA GLU A 74 0.06 7.00 -10.60
C GLU A 74 -0.32 6.53 -12.00
N LEU A 75 0.53 5.72 -12.63
CA LEU A 75 0.25 5.17 -13.96
C LEU A 75 -0.97 4.26 -13.94
N LEU A 76 -1.06 3.40 -12.92
CA LEU A 76 -2.18 2.48 -12.79
C LEU A 76 -3.48 3.20 -12.43
N LYS A 77 -3.41 4.27 -11.63
CA LYS A 77 -4.58 5.09 -11.34
C LYS A 77 -5.19 5.67 -12.61
N GLU A 78 -4.37 6.22 -13.48
CA GLU A 78 -4.84 6.74 -14.77
C GLU A 78 -5.50 5.66 -15.61
N PHE A 79 -4.86 4.50 -15.68
CA PHE A 79 -5.39 3.35 -16.42
C PHE A 79 -6.70 2.86 -15.82
N PHE A 80 -6.75 2.66 -14.51
CA PHE A 80 -7.95 2.16 -13.82
C PHE A 80 -9.08 3.19 -13.82
N LEU A 81 -8.75 4.48 -13.78
CA LEU A 81 -9.76 5.52 -13.93
C LEU A 81 -10.47 5.40 -15.27
N LYS A 82 -9.71 5.15 -16.34
CA LYS A 82 -10.30 4.91 -17.67
C LYS A 82 -11.18 3.67 -17.67
N LEU A 83 -10.73 2.59 -17.02
CA LEU A 83 -11.52 1.36 -16.90
C LEU A 83 -12.78 1.60 -16.06
N GLU A 84 -12.67 2.37 -14.98
CA GLU A 84 -13.81 2.69 -14.13
C GLU A 84 -14.88 3.47 -14.89
N ILE A 85 -14.46 4.42 -15.70
CA ILE A 85 -15.37 5.17 -16.58
C ILE A 85 -16.09 4.24 -17.55
N LEU A 86 -15.36 3.26 -18.11
CA LEU A 86 -15.90 2.34 -19.10
C LEU A 86 -16.70 1.18 -18.47
N CYS A 87 -16.26 0.67 -17.33
CA CYS A 87 -16.74 -0.59 -16.75
C CYS A 87 -17.27 -0.47 -15.32
N GLY A 88 -17.09 0.68 -14.66
CA GLY A 88 -17.53 0.87 -13.26
C GLY A 88 -16.67 0.14 -12.24
N LEU A 89 -15.41 -0.20 -12.57
CA LEU A 89 -14.54 -0.93 -11.67
C LEU A 89 -13.79 -0.01 -10.71
N ARG A 90 -13.62 -0.52 -9.47
CA ARG A 90 -12.79 0.13 -8.47
C ARG A 90 -11.80 -0.89 -7.92
N LEU A 91 -10.52 -0.51 -7.92
CA LEU A 91 -9.45 -1.46 -7.61
C LEU A 91 -8.50 -0.89 -6.57
N TYR A 92 -7.93 -1.80 -5.77
CA TYR A 92 -6.79 -1.55 -4.90
C TYR A 92 -5.54 -2.09 -5.54
N ILE A 93 -4.40 -1.44 -5.27
CA ILE A 93 -3.11 -1.92 -5.74
C ILE A 93 -2.37 -2.49 -4.52
N GLN A 94 -2.08 -3.77 -4.58
CA GLN A 94 -1.34 -4.48 -3.54
C GLN A 94 -0.22 -5.26 -4.19
N LYS A 95 1.00 -5.10 -3.64
CA LYS A 95 2.20 -5.79 -4.10
C LYS A 95 2.82 -6.53 -2.93
N GLY A 96 3.02 -7.82 -3.13
CA GLY A 96 3.67 -8.65 -2.13
C GLY A 96 4.86 -9.38 -2.70
#